data_e408262d07d3a7bbbbbd12b0dbc5c8cd
#
_entry.id   e408262d07d3a7bbbbbd12b0dbc5c8cd
#
_cell.length_a   1.000
_cell.length_b   1.000
_cell.length_c   1.000
_cell.angle_alpha   90.00
_cell.angle_beta   90.00
_cell.angle_gamma   90.00
#
_symmetry.space_group_name_H-M   'P 1'
#
loop_
_entity.id
_entity.type
_entity.pdbx_description
1 polymer ?
#
loop_
_entity_poly.entity_id
_entity_poly.type
_entity_poly.pdbx_seq_one_letter_code
_entity_poly.pdbx_strand_id
1 'polypeptide(L)'
;SLERGKKVYVPKVIINKEDRSDKYMEFVRINSYDDLQDGYMGIKEPVSDDYEIPQDGLLVMPGLAFDVTLNRIGYGGGFYDRYLVKNGDRYYKTAICFDYQVLDDIPAEEFDIRPDMIITDKRIITAQEL
;
A
#
# COMPACT_ATOMS: atom_id res chain seq x y z
N SER A 1 16.45 2.51 -3.53
CA SER A 1 15.76 3.24 -4.61
C SER A 1 16.09 4.73 -4.62
N LEU A 2 16.14 5.39 -3.48
CA LEU A 2 16.58 6.79 -3.42
C LEU A 2 18.01 6.95 -3.94
N GLU A 3 18.89 6.06 -3.57
CA GLU A 3 20.30 6.06 -3.97
C GLU A 3 20.50 5.88 -5.47
N ARG A 4 19.52 5.29 -6.16
CA ARG A 4 19.56 5.06 -7.61
C ARG A 4 18.82 6.13 -8.39
N GLY A 5 18.48 7.24 -7.78
CA GLY A 5 17.77 8.33 -8.42
C GLY A 5 16.31 8.06 -8.72
N LYS A 6 15.73 7.01 -8.15
CA LYS A 6 14.30 6.73 -8.29
C LYS A 6 13.48 7.65 -7.41
N LYS A 7 12.31 8.04 -7.91
CA LYS A 7 11.34 8.79 -7.11
C LYS A 7 10.67 7.85 -6.12
N VAL A 8 10.70 8.22 -4.84
CA VAL A 8 10.10 7.43 -3.76
C VAL A 8 9.00 8.25 -3.12
N TYR A 9 7.82 7.63 -2.98
CA TYR A 9 6.66 8.23 -2.36
C TYR A 9 6.26 7.42 -1.14
N VAL A 10 5.88 8.10 -0.07
CA VAL A 10 5.49 7.47 1.19
C VAL A 10 4.08 7.94 1.54
N PRO A 11 3.21 7.03 2.02
CA PRO A 11 1.85 7.40 2.35
C PRO A 11 1.77 8.22 3.63
N LYS A 12 0.79 9.12 3.67
CA LYS A 12 0.44 9.90 4.84
C LYS A 12 -1.07 9.84 5.05
N VAL A 13 -1.49 9.53 6.27
CA VAL A 13 -2.90 9.54 6.62
C VAL A 13 -3.34 10.96 6.92
N ILE A 14 -4.41 11.38 6.28
CA ILE A 14 -4.99 12.70 6.45
C ILE A 14 -6.30 12.54 7.22
N ILE A 15 -6.43 13.32 8.29
CA ILE A 15 -7.63 13.31 9.14
C ILE A 15 -8.36 14.62 8.88
N ASN A 16 -9.64 14.52 8.50
CA ASN A 16 -10.48 15.69 8.31
C ASN A 16 -10.71 16.37 9.66
N LYS A 17 -10.38 17.67 9.74
CA LYS A 17 -10.50 18.43 10.99
C LYS A 17 -11.94 18.64 11.43
N GLU A 18 -12.88 18.66 10.49
CA GLU A 18 -14.31 18.84 10.76
C GLU A 18 -15.00 17.53 11.10
N ASP A 19 -14.53 16.42 10.54
CA ASP A 19 -15.03 15.07 10.81
C ASP A 19 -13.84 14.13 10.96
N ARG A 20 -13.46 13.86 12.21
CA ARG A 20 -12.28 13.02 12.50
C ARG A 20 -12.47 11.55 12.16
N SER A 21 -13.68 11.12 11.84
CA SER A 21 -13.93 9.78 11.31
C SER A 21 -13.58 9.69 9.83
N ASP A 22 -13.49 10.81 9.14
CA ASP A 22 -13.10 10.88 7.73
C ASP A 22 -11.59 10.93 7.62
N LYS A 23 -11.01 9.78 7.34
CA LYS A 23 -9.56 9.61 7.18
C LYS A 23 -9.29 9.04 5.79
N TYR A 24 -8.26 9.52 5.15
CA TYR A 24 -7.83 9.01 3.85
C TYR A 24 -6.32 9.08 3.73
N MET A 25 -5.79 8.53 2.66
CA MET A 25 -4.35 8.42 2.44
C MET A 25 -3.95 9.13 1.16
N GLU A 26 -2.86 9.87 1.23
CA GLU A 26 -2.20 10.47 0.09
C GLU A 26 -0.72 10.16 0.13
N PHE A 27 -0.03 10.34 -0.99
CA PHE A 27 1.41 10.08 -1.09
C PHE A 27 2.19 11.39 -1.17
N VAL A 28 3.35 11.38 -0.53
CA VAL A 28 4.30 12.51 -0.54
C VAL A 28 5.65 11.98 -1.00
N ARG A 29 6.27 12.68 -1.95
CA ARG A 29 7.62 12.36 -2.40
C ARG A 29 8.62 12.69 -1.30
N ILE A 30 9.53 11.77 -1.04
CA ILE A 30 10.63 11.97 -0.09
C ILE A 30 11.96 11.91 -0.84
N ASN A 31 12.95 12.64 -0.34
CA ASN A 31 14.31 12.66 -0.87
C ASN A 31 15.30 11.98 0.09
N SER A 32 14.92 11.83 1.34
CA SER A 32 15.76 11.27 2.40
C SER A 32 14.89 10.71 3.51
N TYR A 33 15.43 9.78 4.29
CA TYR A 33 14.76 9.29 5.50
C TYR A 33 14.52 10.42 6.52
N ASP A 34 15.28 11.51 6.45
CA ASP A 34 15.09 12.68 7.30
C ASP A 34 13.78 13.42 7.02
N ASP A 35 13.15 13.16 5.88
CA ASP A 35 11.85 13.72 5.51
C ASP A 35 10.68 13.03 6.24
N LEU A 36 10.96 12.04 7.08
CA LEU A 36 9.97 11.27 7.82
C LEU A 36 9.89 11.68 9.28
N GLN A 37 8.70 11.57 9.85
CA GLN A 37 8.44 11.80 11.27
C GLN A 37 7.49 10.74 11.81
N ASP A 38 7.32 10.66 13.12
CA ASP A 38 6.33 9.79 13.73
C ASP A 38 4.93 10.34 13.44
N GLY A 39 4.06 9.47 12.94
CA GLY A 39 2.72 9.84 12.52
C GLY A 39 1.64 8.95 13.11
N TYR A 40 0.59 8.74 12.31
CA TYR A 40 -0.58 7.97 12.70
C TYR A 40 -0.19 6.58 13.21
N MET A 41 -0.61 6.24 14.43
CA MET A 41 -0.31 4.97 15.11
C MET A 41 1.18 4.66 15.24
N GLY A 42 2.02 5.70 15.33
CA GLY A 42 3.47 5.53 15.46
C GLY A 42 4.20 5.13 14.18
N ILE A 43 3.50 5.05 13.07
CA ILE A 43 4.10 4.71 11.78
C ILE A 43 4.79 5.95 11.20
N LYS A 44 5.99 5.76 10.67
CA LYS A 44 6.72 6.87 10.03
C LYS A 44 5.93 7.41 8.84
N GLU A 45 5.83 8.73 8.76
CA GLU A 45 5.15 9.41 7.67
C GLU A 45 5.95 10.64 7.21
N PRO A 46 5.70 11.15 5.99
CA PRO A 46 6.37 12.36 5.53
C PRO A 46 6.04 13.58 6.39
N VAL A 47 7.05 14.43 6.61
CA VAL A 47 6.87 15.71 7.30
C VAL A 47 6.04 16.67 6.44
N SER A 48 6.30 16.68 5.13
CA SER A 48 5.65 17.57 4.16
C SER A 48 4.18 17.20 3.96
N ASP A 49 3.36 18.18 3.62
CA ASP A 49 1.98 18.02 3.16
C ASP A 49 1.85 18.24 1.66
N ASP A 50 2.94 18.13 0.92
CA ASP A 50 2.96 18.34 -0.53
C ASP A 50 2.57 17.02 -1.23
N TYR A 51 1.28 16.77 -1.34
CA TYR A 51 0.72 15.53 -1.86
C TYR A 51 0.83 15.47 -3.38
N GLU A 52 1.20 14.29 -3.89
CA GLU A 52 1.25 14.01 -5.31
C GLU A 52 0.53 12.70 -5.62
N ILE A 53 -0.02 12.61 -6.84
CA ILE A 53 -0.53 11.34 -7.39
C ILE A 53 0.44 10.92 -8.47
N PRO A 54 1.34 9.95 -8.20
CA PRO A 54 2.27 9.47 -9.22
C PRO A 54 1.50 8.90 -10.42
N GLN A 55 1.99 9.18 -11.63
CA GLN A 55 1.31 8.75 -12.86
C GLN A 55 1.48 7.26 -13.16
N ASP A 56 2.59 6.69 -12.73
CA ASP A 56 2.89 5.27 -12.90
C ASP A 56 3.86 4.82 -11.81
N GLY A 57 4.17 3.55 -11.79
CA GLY A 57 5.18 3.01 -10.93
C GLY A 57 4.78 1.73 -10.22
N LEU A 58 5.67 1.29 -9.35
CA LEU A 58 5.46 0.15 -8.47
C LEU A 58 4.89 0.64 -7.15
N LEU A 59 3.75 0.06 -6.76
CA LEU A 59 3.15 0.34 -5.46
C LEU A 59 3.29 -0.90 -4.57
N VAL A 60 3.88 -0.72 -3.39
CA VAL A 60 4.00 -1.80 -2.40
C VAL A 60 2.78 -1.77 -1.50
N MET A 61 2.03 -2.86 -1.47
CA MET A 61 0.81 -2.99 -0.68
C MET A 61 1.09 -3.78 0.60
N PRO A 62 0.78 -3.22 1.77
CA PRO A 62 0.85 -3.96 3.02
C PRO A 62 -0.39 -4.84 3.22
N GLY A 63 -0.30 -5.82 4.12
CA GLY A 63 -1.43 -6.62 4.50
C GLY A 63 -1.11 -7.54 5.67
N LEU A 64 -2.16 -7.98 6.36
CA LEU A 64 -2.05 -8.93 7.46
C LEU A 64 -1.96 -10.36 6.96
N ALA A 65 -2.71 -10.69 5.92
CA ALA A 65 -2.77 -12.04 5.36
C ALA A 65 -3.10 -11.97 3.87
N PHE A 66 -2.70 -13.02 3.17
CA PHE A 66 -2.89 -13.17 1.74
C PHE A 66 -3.26 -14.60 1.41
N ASP A 67 -3.72 -14.87 0.19
CA ASP A 67 -3.88 -16.22 -0.31
C ASP A 67 -3.31 -16.37 -1.73
N VAL A 68 -3.30 -17.60 -2.23
CA VAL A 68 -2.68 -17.92 -3.52
C VAL A 68 -3.45 -17.36 -4.72
N THR A 69 -4.68 -16.90 -4.51
CA THR A 69 -5.46 -16.21 -5.54
C THR A 69 -5.35 -14.68 -5.44
N LEU A 70 -4.36 -14.20 -4.70
CA LEU A 70 -4.04 -12.78 -4.52
C LEU A 70 -5.08 -12.01 -3.70
N ASN A 71 -5.89 -12.68 -2.90
CA ASN A 71 -6.72 -11.99 -1.93
C ASN A 71 -5.86 -11.43 -0.80
N ARG A 72 -6.30 -10.33 -0.22
CA ARG A 72 -5.57 -9.61 0.81
C ARG A 72 -6.49 -9.17 1.93
N ILE A 73 -6.05 -9.35 3.17
CA ILE A 73 -6.68 -8.75 4.34
C ILE A 73 -5.79 -7.58 4.80
N GLY A 74 -6.34 -6.38 4.77
CA GLY A 74 -5.64 -5.18 5.24
C GLY A 74 -5.75 -4.98 6.74
N TYR A 75 -5.25 -3.85 7.21
CA TYR A 75 -5.22 -3.52 8.64
C TYR A 75 -6.52 -2.91 9.18
N GLY A 76 -7.59 -2.91 8.37
CA GLY A 76 -8.91 -2.47 8.80
C GLY A 76 -9.29 -1.03 8.44
N GLY A 77 -8.33 -0.21 8.05
CA GLY A 77 -8.60 1.19 7.69
C GLY A 77 -9.11 1.41 6.27
N GLY A 78 -8.86 0.45 5.37
CA GLY A 78 -9.26 0.55 3.97
C GLY A 78 -8.55 1.64 3.17
N PHE A 79 -7.42 2.16 3.67
CA PHE A 79 -6.72 3.28 3.04
C PHE A 79 -6.22 2.97 1.64
N TYR A 80 -5.58 1.81 1.46
CA TYR A 80 -5.06 1.39 0.16
C TYR A 80 -6.19 1.08 -0.81
N ASP A 81 -7.26 0.42 -0.36
CA ASP A 81 -8.40 0.10 -1.22
C ASP A 81 -9.07 1.38 -1.73
N ARG A 82 -9.32 2.36 -0.86
CA ARG A 82 -9.91 3.63 -1.28
C ARG A 82 -9.02 4.41 -2.23
N TYR A 83 -7.73 4.45 -1.96
CA TYR A 83 -6.76 5.12 -2.85
C TYR A 83 -6.72 4.44 -4.23
N LEU A 84 -6.70 3.12 -4.25
CA LEU A 84 -6.55 2.34 -5.48
C LEU A 84 -7.83 2.26 -6.30
N VAL A 85 -8.99 2.43 -5.71
CA VAL A 85 -10.24 2.56 -6.47
C VAL A 85 -10.16 3.75 -7.43
N LYS A 86 -9.53 4.84 -7.00
CA LYS A 86 -9.36 6.05 -7.82
C LYS A 86 -8.15 5.97 -8.75
N ASN A 87 -7.05 5.36 -8.32
CA ASN A 87 -5.76 5.51 -8.96
C ASN A 87 -5.09 4.19 -9.34
N GLY A 88 -5.71 3.05 -9.06
CA GLY A 88 -5.06 1.74 -9.13
C GLY A 88 -4.56 1.33 -10.50
N ASP A 89 -5.20 1.79 -11.57
CA ASP A 89 -4.81 1.45 -12.94
C ASP A 89 -3.45 2.01 -13.34
N ARG A 90 -2.90 2.92 -12.56
CA ARG A 90 -1.62 3.57 -12.82
C ARG A 90 -0.43 2.74 -12.37
N TYR A 91 -0.65 1.78 -11.46
CA TYR A 91 0.46 1.14 -10.74
C TYR A 91 0.46 -0.37 -10.90
N TYR A 92 1.68 -0.93 -10.91
CA TYR A 92 1.88 -2.35 -10.70
C TYR A 92 1.91 -2.59 -9.19
N LYS A 93 0.95 -3.35 -8.68
CA LYS A 93 0.75 -3.54 -7.25
C LYS A 93 1.44 -4.80 -6.78
N THR A 94 2.41 -4.66 -5.87
CA THR A 94 3.19 -5.77 -5.33
C THR A 94 3.05 -5.80 -3.82
N ALA A 95 2.64 -6.93 -3.27
CA ALA A 95 2.65 -7.14 -1.83
C ALA A 95 3.94 -7.85 -1.43
N ILE A 96 4.50 -7.46 -0.29
CA ILE A 96 5.67 -8.10 0.30
C ILE A 96 5.28 -8.59 1.69
N CYS A 97 5.49 -9.87 1.97
CA CYS A 97 5.10 -10.47 3.24
C CYS A 97 5.96 -11.70 3.54
N PHE A 98 5.80 -12.25 4.74
CA PHE A 98 6.38 -13.55 5.06
C PHE A 98 5.48 -14.65 4.51
N ASP A 99 6.08 -15.78 4.14
CA ASP A 99 5.33 -16.89 3.54
C ASP A 99 4.25 -17.44 4.48
N TYR A 100 4.46 -17.38 5.80
CA TYR A 100 3.44 -17.81 6.77
C TYR A 100 2.18 -16.94 6.76
N GLN A 101 2.23 -15.74 6.16
CA GLN A 101 1.07 -14.88 6.00
C GLN A 101 0.20 -15.28 4.80
N VAL A 102 0.70 -16.19 3.96
CA VAL A 102 -0.04 -16.70 2.80
C VAL A 102 -0.78 -17.95 3.21
N LEU A 103 -2.09 -17.89 3.21
CA LEU A 103 -2.99 -18.97 3.61
C LEU A 103 -3.61 -19.60 2.36
N ASP A 104 -4.25 -20.76 2.51
CA ASP A 104 -4.87 -21.45 1.38
C ASP A 104 -6.06 -20.65 0.83
N ASP A 105 -6.85 -20.07 1.71
CA ASP A 105 -8.01 -19.29 1.35
C ASP A 105 -8.34 -18.34 2.50
N ILE A 106 -8.60 -17.07 2.15
CA ILE A 106 -9.00 -16.06 3.14
C ILE A 106 -10.31 -15.42 2.70
N PRO A 107 -11.14 -14.95 3.65
CA PRO A 107 -12.32 -14.18 3.29
C PRO A 107 -11.90 -12.88 2.63
N ALA A 108 -12.47 -12.58 1.47
CA ALA A 108 -12.22 -11.35 0.75
C ALA A 108 -13.55 -10.72 0.35
N GLU A 109 -13.59 -9.40 0.36
CA GLU A 109 -14.75 -8.65 -0.09
C GLU A 109 -14.58 -8.30 -1.57
N GLU A 110 -15.70 -8.16 -2.29
CA GLU A 110 -15.68 -7.83 -3.72
C GLU A 110 -14.95 -6.54 -4.04
N PHE A 111 -14.92 -5.61 -3.08
CA PHE A 111 -14.32 -4.29 -3.28
C PHE A 111 -12.85 -4.24 -2.93
N ASP A 112 -12.27 -5.30 -2.38
CA ASP A 112 -10.87 -5.33 -2.04
C ASP A 112 -10.01 -5.36 -3.30
N ILE A 113 -9.07 -4.44 -3.37
CA ILE A 113 -8.12 -4.39 -4.49
C ILE A 113 -7.03 -5.42 -4.24
N ARG A 114 -6.85 -6.30 -5.21
CA ARG A 114 -5.83 -7.34 -5.15
C ARG A 114 -4.49 -6.83 -5.67
N PRO A 115 -3.37 -7.24 -5.08
CA PRO A 115 -2.08 -7.00 -5.70
C PRO A 115 -1.95 -7.79 -7.01
N ASP A 116 -1.04 -7.36 -7.87
CA ASP A 116 -0.70 -8.09 -9.10
C ASP A 116 0.27 -9.23 -8.82
N MET A 117 1.04 -9.11 -7.73
CA MET A 117 2.06 -10.07 -7.34
C MET A 117 2.26 -10.03 -5.84
N ILE A 118 2.57 -11.18 -5.26
CA ILE A 118 2.97 -11.30 -3.86
C ILE A 118 4.37 -11.90 -3.82
N ILE A 119 5.29 -11.23 -3.13
CA ILE A 119 6.66 -11.71 -2.91
C ILE A 119 6.81 -12.07 -1.43
N THR A 120 7.20 -13.30 -1.17
CA THR A 120 7.49 -13.76 0.18
C THR A 120 8.97 -14.10 0.32
N ASP A 121 9.39 -14.47 1.52
CA ASP A 121 10.74 -14.98 1.77
C ASP A 121 11.01 -16.34 1.11
N LYS A 122 10.01 -16.99 0.52
CA LYS A 122 10.13 -18.34 -0.08
C LYS A 122 9.68 -18.43 -1.52
N ARG A 123 8.77 -17.55 -1.99
CA ARG A 123 8.19 -17.69 -3.33
C ARG A 123 7.64 -16.38 -3.87
N ILE A 124 7.33 -16.39 -5.15
CA ILE A 124 6.61 -15.32 -5.84
C ILE A 124 5.29 -15.87 -6.34
N ILE A 125 4.21 -15.20 -6.04
CA ILE A 125 2.86 -15.60 -6.45
C ILE A 125 2.30 -14.55 -7.39
N THR A 126 1.87 -15.00 -8.57
CA THR A 126 1.22 -14.14 -9.56
C THR A 126 -0.14 -14.73 -9.92
N ALA A 127 -0.98 -13.93 -10.59
CA ALA A 127 -2.24 -14.44 -11.10
C ALA A 127 -1.97 -15.59 -12.07
N GLN A 128 -2.68 -16.71 -11.87
CA GLN A 128 -2.57 -17.83 -12.79
C GLN A 128 -3.41 -17.55 -14.02
N GLU A 129 -2.82 -17.73 -15.17
CA GLU A 129 -3.56 -17.72 -16.42
C GLU A 129 -4.39 -18.99 -16.53
N LEU A 130 -5.65 -18.81 -16.80
CA LEU A 130 -6.56 -19.93 -17.01
C LEU A 130 -6.69 -20.25 -18.49
#